data_dc3f74e4ff6bb42bf249a6bfef93fdb7
#
_entry.id   dc3f74e4ff6bb42bf249a6bfef93fdb7
#
_cell.length_a   1.000
_cell.length_b   1.000
_cell.length_c   1.000
_cell.angle_alpha   90.00
_cell.angle_beta   90.00
_cell.angle_gamma   90.00
#
_symmetry.space_group_name_H-M   'P 1'
#
loop_
_entity.id
_entity.type
_entity.pdbx_description
1 polymer ?
#
loop_
_entity_poly.entity_id
_entity_poly.type
_entity_poly.pdbx_seq_one_letter_code
_entity_poly.pdbx_strand_id
1 'polypeptide(L)'
;MNIRTLALALAIMPAIASAQDNNSEKNTISNKNTYDTTFVFNKQKYEISQTGELTNVKVYKANGSELEKTLETQYLDGQQVEQVYITSPFIPRRTYKRKSQEYSHYPGLFFGLNILSGSAFGASSAGIYTRDSKSMEWGINGFSFEYPFNSSWALTSAMSLAFVSHHFNTDYVLNTVDGITSMQPFKSEEGNDKRPSKSYLSYWVLRVPIMIEWSNRIGGDDVYAAFGPSIEIRSNERSRYKLGKRHTLTKDVNMNPIGINLEARVGYGFFMLYARTALTPLLRTKYAPEWHPFTVGCGFRF
;
A
#
# COMPACT_ATOMS: atom_id res chain seq x y z
N MET A 1 -24.78 3.02 -3.27
CA MET A 1 -24.00 3.82 -2.32
C MET A 1 -23.75 5.17 -2.99
N ASN A 2 -24.31 6.24 -2.46
CA ASN A 2 -24.38 7.55 -3.12
C ASN A 2 -23.00 8.23 -3.18
N ILE A 3 -22.66 8.77 -4.36
CA ILE A 3 -21.45 9.56 -4.66
C ILE A 3 -21.21 10.73 -3.67
N ARG A 4 -22.26 11.16 -2.96
CA ARG A 4 -22.17 12.21 -1.94
C ARG A 4 -21.45 11.83 -0.65
N THR A 5 -21.30 10.53 -0.35
CA THR A 5 -20.57 10.05 0.84
C THR A 5 -19.07 9.91 0.59
N LEU A 6 -18.64 9.78 -0.66
CA LEU A 6 -17.22 9.71 -1.03
C LEU A 6 -16.57 11.10 -1.02
N ALA A 7 -17.35 12.15 -1.34
CA ALA A 7 -16.87 13.54 -1.32
C ALA A 7 -16.66 14.07 0.11
N LEU A 8 -17.36 13.52 1.12
CA LEU A 8 -17.24 13.94 2.52
C LEU A 8 -15.98 13.37 3.21
N ALA A 9 -15.44 12.25 2.72
CA ALA A 9 -14.22 11.67 3.25
C ALA A 9 -12.94 12.35 2.75
N LEU A 10 -12.99 13.09 1.65
CA LEU A 10 -11.86 13.89 1.14
C LEU A 10 -11.85 15.34 1.64
N ALA A 11 -12.91 15.80 2.32
CA ALA A 11 -13.03 17.17 2.79
C ALA A 11 -12.68 17.37 4.28
N ILE A 12 -12.18 16.33 4.97
CA ILE A 12 -11.81 16.43 6.40
C ILE A 12 -10.27 16.40 6.55
N MET A 13 -9.60 17.20 5.78
CA MET A 13 -8.28 17.74 6.07
C MET A 13 -8.14 19.06 5.33
N PRO A 14 -8.18 20.23 5.96
CA PRO A 14 -7.34 20.71 7.03
C PRO A 14 -8.07 21.66 8.00
N ALA A 15 -8.22 21.30 9.22
CA ALA A 15 -8.66 22.26 10.24
C ALA A 15 -8.06 21.91 11.61
N ILE A 16 -6.73 21.80 11.68
CA ILE A 16 -6.00 21.92 12.95
C ILE A 16 -4.81 22.86 12.72
N ALA A 17 -5.11 24.13 12.60
CA ALA A 17 -4.11 25.19 12.77
C ALA A 17 -4.81 26.49 13.10
N SER A 18 -5.35 26.59 14.32
CA SER A 18 -5.54 27.88 15.01
C SER A 18 -5.97 27.60 16.45
N ALA A 19 -5.01 27.30 17.30
CA ALA A 19 -5.11 27.61 18.71
C ALA A 19 -4.37 28.95 18.90
N GLN A 20 -5.13 30.00 18.85
CA GLN A 20 -4.72 31.34 19.14
C GLN A 20 -4.77 31.49 20.66
N ASP A 21 -3.65 31.50 21.33
CA ASP A 21 -3.55 32.02 22.69
C ASP A 21 -2.84 33.37 22.66
N ASN A 22 -3.65 34.39 22.98
CA ASN A 22 -3.24 35.76 23.16
C ASN A 22 -2.32 35.87 24.39
N ASN A 23 -1.07 36.18 24.17
CA ASN A 23 -0.31 37.02 25.10
C ASN A 23 0.63 37.94 24.33
N SER A 24 0.14 39.16 24.26
CA SER A 24 0.74 40.31 23.61
C SER A 24 1.83 40.88 24.51
N GLU A 25 3.10 40.81 24.12
CA GLU A 25 4.11 41.72 24.61
C GLU A 25 4.99 42.24 23.50
N LYS A 26 4.75 43.53 23.24
CA LYS A 26 5.56 44.58 22.64
C LYS A 26 6.50 44.27 21.47
N ASN A 27 6.00 44.62 20.33
CA ASN A 27 6.80 44.95 19.13
C ASN A 27 7.63 46.21 19.34
N THR A 28 8.96 46.06 19.20
CA THR A 28 9.83 47.20 18.86
C THR A 28 10.21 47.05 17.38
N ILE A 29 9.65 47.91 16.56
CA ILE A 29 9.93 47.96 15.11
C ILE A 29 11.30 48.60 14.90
N SER A 30 12.29 47.81 14.54
CA SER A 30 13.53 48.27 13.92
C SER A 30 13.52 47.88 12.46
N ASN A 31 13.73 48.84 11.60
CA ASN A 31 13.58 48.80 10.16
C ASN A 31 14.69 47.97 9.48
N LYS A 32 14.49 46.67 9.43
CA LYS A 32 15.01 45.64 8.53
C LYS A 32 14.05 44.47 8.72
N ASN A 33 13.58 43.86 7.64
CA ASN A 33 12.64 42.71 7.66
C ASN A 33 13.15 41.54 8.52
N THR A 34 13.28 41.75 9.81
CA THR A 34 13.75 40.79 10.80
C THR A 34 12.63 40.60 11.80
N TYR A 35 12.09 39.40 11.87
CA TYR A 35 11.07 39.00 12.82
C TYR A 35 11.69 38.06 13.85
N ASP A 36 11.64 38.43 15.12
CA ASP A 36 12.11 37.61 16.22
C ASP A 36 10.91 37.22 17.10
N THR A 37 10.71 35.96 17.34
CA THR A 37 9.65 35.42 18.18
C THR A 37 10.24 34.41 19.16
N THR A 38 9.80 34.51 20.42
CA THR A 38 10.18 33.57 21.47
C THR A 38 8.95 33.03 22.14
N PHE A 39 8.84 31.72 22.27
CA PHE A 39 7.77 31.08 23.03
C PHE A 39 8.27 29.83 23.77
N VAL A 40 7.50 29.40 24.78
CA VAL A 40 7.81 28.20 25.57
C VAL A 40 6.73 27.16 25.33
N PHE A 41 7.16 25.98 24.92
CA PHE A 41 6.27 24.82 24.69
C PHE A 41 6.94 23.57 25.23
N ASN A 42 6.21 22.74 25.95
CA ASN A 42 6.68 21.46 26.52
C ASN A 42 8.02 21.56 27.29
N LYS A 43 8.16 22.58 28.13
CA LYS A 43 9.39 22.87 28.94
C LYS A 43 10.64 23.20 28.09
N GLN A 44 10.44 23.58 26.84
CA GLN A 44 11.50 24.03 25.95
C GLN A 44 11.19 25.45 25.49
N LYS A 45 12.22 26.30 25.41
CA LYS A 45 12.15 27.66 24.87
C LYS A 45 12.55 27.63 23.41
N TYR A 46 11.72 28.19 22.56
CA TYR A 46 11.95 28.33 21.12
C TYR A 46 12.22 29.80 20.81
N GLU A 47 13.29 30.06 20.09
CA GLU A 47 13.60 31.36 19.51
C GLU A 47 13.62 31.23 18.00
N ILE A 48 12.78 31.98 17.33
CA ILE A 48 12.68 32.01 15.88
C ILE A 48 13.06 33.41 15.41
N SER A 49 14.12 33.50 14.64
CA SER A 49 14.55 34.75 14.00
C SER A 49 14.49 34.58 12.47
N GLN A 50 13.85 35.53 11.80
CA GLN A 50 13.75 35.56 10.35
C GLN A 50 14.41 36.83 9.82
N THR A 51 15.31 36.66 8.86
CA THR A 51 16.00 37.75 8.16
C THR A 51 15.90 37.50 6.65
N GLY A 52 14.97 38.18 6.00
CA GLY A 52 14.65 37.91 4.60
C GLY A 52 14.09 36.50 4.42
N GLU A 53 14.69 35.70 3.54
CA GLU A 53 14.30 34.32 3.28
C GLU A 53 14.91 33.30 4.27
N LEU A 54 15.85 33.76 5.12
CA LEU A 54 16.52 32.89 6.08
C LEU A 54 15.78 32.92 7.42
N THR A 55 15.30 31.75 7.85
CA THR A 55 14.68 31.53 9.16
C THR A 55 15.60 30.67 10.02
N ASN A 56 15.98 31.19 11.18
CA ASN A 56 16.79 30.47 12.18
C ASN A 56 15.92 30.10 13.38
N VAL A 57 15.87 28.82 13.73
CA VAL A 57 15.12 28.29 14.89
C VAL A 57 16.10 27.73 15.89
N LYS A 58 16.08 28.28 17.12
CA LYS A 58 16.87 27.81 18.26
C LYS A 58 15.96 27.22 19.32
N VAL A 59 16.33 26.07 19.85
CA VAL A 59 15.56 25.36 20.89
C VAL A 59 16.45 25.21 22.13
N TYR A 60 15.93 25.64 23.27
CA TYR A 60 16.60 25.54 24.57
C TYR A 60 15.79 24.65 25.51
N LYS A 61 16.49 23.85 26.29
CA LYS A 61 15.90 23.02 27.35
C LYS A 61 16.37 23.56 28.70
N ALA A 62 15.46 23.63 29.67
CA ALA A 62 15.82 23.99 31.03
C ALA A 62 16.62 22.85 31.71
N ASN A 63 17.83 23.14 32.12
CA ASN A 63 18.68 22.24 32.91
C ASN A 63 18.98 22.92 34.24
N GLY A 64 18.11 22.73 35.25
CA GLY A 64 18.15 23.46 36.48
C GLY A 64 17.81 24.95 36.31
N SER A 65 18.72 25.86 36.69
CA SER A 65 18.57 27.32 36.55
C SER A 65 19.09 27.86 35.21
N GLU A 66 19.72 27.03 34.39
CA GLU A 66 20.31 27.44 33.13
C GLU A 66 19.51 26.90 31.93
N LEU A 67 19.51 27.67 30.81
CA LEU A 67 18.92 27.26 29.56
C LEU A 67 20.04 26.75 28.65
N GLU A 68 19.99 25.45 28.33
CA GLU A 68 20.94 24.81 27.45
C GLU A 68 20.37 24.76 26.04
N LYS A 69 21.11 25.29 25.06
CA LYS A 69 20.72 25.24 23.65
C LYS A 69 20.88 23.80 23.11
N THR A 70 19.77 23.14 22.77
CA THR A 70 19.77 21.75 22.34
C THR A 70 19.72 21.60 20.80
N LEU A 71 19.20 22.61 20.11
CA LEU A 71 19.00 22.55 18.66
C LEU A 71 19.14 23.95 18.06
N GLU A 72 19.79 24.03 16.91
CA GLU A 72 19.76 25.18 16.01
C GLU A 72 19.52 24.68 14.59
N THR A 73 18.52 25.24 13.90
CA THR A 73 18.16 24.86 12.54
C THR A 73 17.97 26.10 11.69
N GLN A 74 18.56 26.12 10.52
CA GLN A 74 18.39 27.16 9.53
C GLN A 74 17.57 26.69 8.36
N TYR A 75 16.61 27.52 7.95
CA TYR A 75 15.75 27.30 6.79
C TYR A 75 15.97 28.43 5.81
N LEU A 76 16.16 28.12 4.54
CA LEU A 76 16.17 29.03 3.42
C LEU A 76 14.98 28.73 2.53
N ASP A 77 14.12 29.72 2.29
CA ASP A 77 12.87 29.54 1.51
C ASP A 77 12.04 28.33 1.97
N GLY A 78 11.92 28.15 3.29
CA GLY A 78 11.18 27.03 3.89
C GLY A 78 11.89 25.67 3.82
N GLN A 79 13.05 25.57 3.16
CA GLN A 79 13.84 24.34 3.12
C GLN A 79 14.94 24.35 4.18
N GLN A 80 15.09 23.21 4.89
CA GLN A 80 16.12 23.09 5.90
C GLN A 80 17.52 23.01 5.27
N VAL A 81 18.35 24.01 5.54
CA VAL A 81 19.73 24.10 5.05
C VAL A 81 20.72 23.45 6.00
N GLU A 82 20.59 23.73 7.29
CA GLU A 82 21.49 23.20 8.31
C GLU A 82 20.74 22.87 9.61
N GLN A 83 21.15 21.81 10.28
CA GLN A 83 20.66 21.44 11.60
C GLN A 83 21.83 21.03 12.49
N VAL A 84 22.01 21.73 13.61
CA VAL A 84 23.05 21.46 14.60
C VAL A 84 22.42 21.09 15.92
N TYR A 85 22.72 19.89 16.42
CA TYR A 85 22.36 19.47 17.79
C TYR A 85 23.54 19.70 18.72
N ILE A 86 23.31 20.46 19.78
CA ILE A 86 24.31 20.71 20.83
C ILE A 86 23.91 19.90 22.03
N THR A 87 24.59 18.78 22.26
CA THR A 87 24.33 17.88 23.41
C THR A 87 25.34 18.07 24.54
N SER A 88 26.38 18.90 24.30
CA SER A 88 27.39 19.26 25.30
C SER A 88 27.96 20.61 24.89
N PRO A 89 28.36 21.47 25.87
CA PRO A 89 28.84 22.82 25.56
C PRO A 89 30.10 22.87 24.68
N PHE A 90 30.69 21.73 24.33
CA PHE A 90 31.97 21.70 23.61
C PHE A 90 32.01 20.81 22.36
N ILE A 91 30.93 20.07 22.02
CA ILE A 91 30.95 19.19 20.84
C ILE A 91 29.62 19.30 20.10
N PRO A 92 29.54 20.08 19.02
CA PRO A 92 28.41 20.03 18.11
C PRO A 92 28.36 18.63 17.48
N ARG A 93 27.43 17.81 17.88
CA ARG A 93 27.12 16.61 17.13
C ARG A 93 26.34 17.02 15.87
N ARG A 94 26.99 17.01 14.74
CA ARG A 94 26.28 16.96 13.46
C ARG A 94 25.54 15.66 13.38
N THR A 95 24.29 15.67 13.75
CA THR A 95 23.38 14.62 13.32
C THR A 95 22.94 14.97 11.92
N TYR A 96 23.54 14.32 10.95
CA TYR A 96 22.92 14.30 9.65
C TYR A 96 21.51 13.76 9.86
N LYS A 97 20.49 14.61 9.61
CA LYS A 97 19.18 14.06 9.32
C LYS A 97 19.45 13.15 8.14
N ARG A 98 19.42 11.84 8.38
CA ARG A 98 19.32 10.93 7.26
C ARG A 98 18.17 11.47 6.46
N LYS A 99 18.40 11.97 5.24
CA LYS A 99 17.36 12.00 4.25
C LYS A 99 16.67 10.67 4.47
N SER A 100 15.40 10.68 4.84
CA SER A 100 14.60 9.48 4.74
C SER A 100 14.83 9.08 3.30
N GLN A 101 15.69 8.11 3.08
CA GLN A 101 15.80 7.54 1.79
C GLN A 101 14.40 7.00 1.58
N GLU A 102 13.69 7.62 0.68
CA GLU A 102 12.37 7.21 0.24
C GLU A 102 12.53 5.81 -0.34
N TYR A 103 12.65 4.82 0.52
CA TYR A 103 12.63 3.44 0.13
C TYR A 103 11.19 2.99 0.25
N SER A 104 10.52 3.04 -0.87
CA SER A 104 9.28 2.31 -1.02
C SER A 104 9.49 0.86 -0.59
N HIS A 105 8.71 0.40 0.40
CA HIS A 105 8.73 -0.98 0.88
C HIS A 105 7.97 -1.94 -0.06
N TYR A 106 7.70 -1.54 -1.29
CA TYR A 106 7.12 -2.45 -2.29
C TYR A 106 8.17 -3.44 -2.81
N PRO A 107 7.84 -4.75 -2.82
CA PRO A 107 8.73 -5.76 -3.35
C PRO A 107 8.88 -5.58 -4.86
N GLY A 108 10.03 -5.94 -5.41
CA GLY A 108 10.24 -6.01 -6.85
C GLY A 108 9.46 -7.17 -7.46
N LEU A 109 9.54 -8.35 -6.84
CA LEU A 109 8.82 -9.56 -7.24
C LEU A 109 7.94 -10.04 -6.10
N PHE A 110 6.77 -10.61 -6.44
CA PHE A 110 5.89 -11.25 -5.48
C PHE A 110 5.24 -12.51 -6.04
N PHE A 111 4.92 -13.44 -5.13
CA PHE A 111 4.28 -14.71 -5.40
C PHE A 111 3.21 -14.96 -4.36
N GLY A 112 2.08 -15.54 -4.75
CA GLY A 112 1.00 -15.86 -3.84
C GLY A 112 0.23 -17.10 -4.25
N LEU A 113 -0.41 -17.71 -3.25
CA LEU A 113 -1.37 -18.78 -3.41
C LEU A 113 -2.78 -18.17 -3.36
N ASN A 114 -3.63 -18.61 -4.27
CA ASN A 114 -4.98 -18.10 -4.43
C ASN A 114 -6.01 -19.14 -4.01
N ILE A 115 -7.01 -18.69 -3.26
CA ILE A 115 -8.19 -19.46 -2.92
C ILE A 115 -9.40 -18.73 -3.53
N LEU A 116 -10.30 -19.46 -4.18
CA LEU A 116 -11.59 -18.90 -4.60
C LEU A 116 -12.61 -19.16 -3.49
N SER A 117 -13.08 -18.11 -2.87
CA SER A 117 -14.11 -18.15 -1.84
C SER A 117 -15.47 -17.73 -2.39
N GLY A 118 -16.55 -18.22 -1.79
CA GLY A 118 -17.91 -17.78 -2.10
C GLY A 118 -18.30 -16.45 -1.43
N SER A 119 -17.41 -15.83 -0.63
CA SER A 119 -17.66 -14.53 0.02
C SER A 119 -16.37 -13.74 0.20
N ALA A 120 -16.48 -12.41 0.33
CA ALA A 120 -15.35 -11.49 0.41
C ALA A 120 -14.40 -11.75 1.59
N PHE A 121 -14.89 -12.30 2.68
CA PHE A 121 -14.07 -12.61 3.87
C PHE A 121 -14.04 -14.10 4.20
N GLY A 122 -14.50 -14.95 3.27
CA GLY A 122 -14.45 -16.39 3.43
C GLY A 122 -13.05 -16.93 3.10
N ALA A 123 -12.48 -17.71 4.01
CA ALA A 123 -11.24 -18.44 3.78
C ALA A 123 -11.47 -19.87 3.25
N SER A 124 -12.72 -20.26 3.06
CA SER A 124 -13.07 -21.58 2.53
C SER A 124 -13.20 -21.54 1.02
N SER A 125 -12.64 -22.56 0.35
CA SER A 125 -12.76 -22.69 -1.09
C SER A 125 -14.22 -22.77 -1.53
N ALA A 126 -14.50 -22.30 -2.74
CA ALA A 126 -15.85 -22.30 -3.35
C ALA A 126 -16.35 -23.71 -3.72
N GLY A 127 -15.92 -24.74 -2.99
CA GLY A 127 -16.35 -26.11 -3.09
C GLY A 127 -15.38 -27.04 -3.84
N ILE A 128 -15.90 -28.19 -4.23
CA ILE A 128 -15.13 -29.30 -4.82
C ILE A 128 -14.49 -29.00 -6.18
N TYR A 129 -14.82 -27.86 -6.77
CA TYR A 129 -14.36 -27.51 -8.12
C TYR A 129 -12.98 -26.88 -8.14
N THR A 130 -12.44 -26.36 -7.00
CA THR A 130 -11.18 -25.65 -6.95
C THR A 130 -10.03 -26.52 -6.48
N ARG A 131 -8.83 -26.26 -7.01
CA ARG A 131 -7.55 -26.84 -6.58
C ARG A 131 -6.65 -25.71 -6.09
N ASP A 132 -6.91 -25.23 -4.89
CA ASP A 132 -6.25 -24.05 -4.31
C ASP A 132 -4.74 -24.22 -4.17
N SER A 133 -4.26 -25.44 -3.87
CA SER A 133 -2.82 -25.75 -3.79
C SER A 133 -2.03 -25.56 -5.09
N LYS A 134 -2.73 -25.44 -6.24
CA LYS A 134 -2.14 -25.16 -7.55
C LYS A 134 -2.48 -23.80 -8.10
N SER A 135 -3.38 -23.08 -7.43
CA SER A 135 -3.80 -21.75 -7.80
C SER A 135 -2.78 -20.74 -7.29
N MET A 136 -2.21 -19.95 -8.19
CA MET A 136 -1.12 -19.05 -7.86
C MET A 136 -1.22 -17.72 -8.60
N GLU A 137 -0.60 -16.71 -8.02
CA GLU A 137 -0.23 -15.50 -8.71
C GLU A 137 1.26 -15.23 -8.62
N TRP A 138 1.78 -14.54 -9.59
CA TRP A 138 3.10 -13.94 -9.54
C TRP A 138 3.07 -12.61 -10.26
N GLY A 139 3.90 -11.69 -9.84
CA GLY A 139 3.93 -10.38 -10.43
C GLY A 139 5.14 -9.57 -10.05
N ILE A 140 5.21 -8.42 -10.69
CA ILE A 140 6.25 -7.42 -10.47
C ILE A 140 5.60 -6.10 -10.06
N ASN A 141 6.25 -5.38 -9.17
CA ASN A 141 5.94 -3.99 -8.90
C ASN A 141 6.86 -3.10 -9.75
N GLY A 142 6.24 -2.14 -10.40
CA GLY A 142 6.94 -1.11 -11.16
C GLY A 142 7.12 0.15 -10.31
N PHE A 143 6.45 1.23 -10.70
CA PHE A 143 6.53 2.50 -10.00
C PHE A 143 5.86 2.42 -8.63
N SER A 144 6.52 2.98 -7.63
CA SER A 144 5.97 3.13 -6.29
C SER A 144 6.02 4.60 -5.88
N PHE A 145 5.07 4.98 -5.05
CA PHE A 145 4.90 6.31 -4.51
C PHE A 145 4.76 6.22 -3.00
N GLU A 146 5.42 7.13 -2.29
CA GLU A 146 5.34 7.24 -0.83
C GLU A 146 5.16 8.70 -0.44
N TYR A 147 4.19 8.97 0.43
CA TYR A 147 3.97 10.27 1.03
C TYR A 147 4.02 10.13 2.56
N PRO A 148 5.15 10.52 3.20
CA PRO A 148 5.30 10.41 4.63
C PRO A 148 4.47 11.45 5.38
N PHE A 149 3.72 11.01 6.39
CA PHE A 149 3.02 11.91 7.34
C PHE A 149 3.91 12.31 8.49
N ASN A 150 4.75 11.37 8.95
CA ASN A 150 5.75 11.57 10.00
C ASN A 150 6.88 10.54 9.87
N SER A 151 7.73 10.39 10.90
CA SER A 151 8.87 9.48 10.88
C SER A 151 8.51 7.99 10.80
N SER A 152 7.26 7.62 11.07
CA SER A 152 6.83 6.21 11.15
C SER A 152 5.60 5.89 10.31
N TRP A 153 4.88 6.87 9.77
CA TRP A 153 3.67 6.66 9.02
C TRP A 153 3.72 7.32 7.67
N ALA A 154 3.31 6.60 6.65
CA ALA A 154 3.25 7.07 5.28
C ALA A 154 1.99 6.57 4.55
N LEU A 155 1.57 7.29 3.53
CA LEU A 155 0.67 6.79 2.51
C LEU A 155 1.53 6.20 1.40
N THR A 156 1.30 4.94 1.06
CA THR A 156 2.09 4.25 0.04
C THR A 156 1.19 3.72 -1.07
N SER A 157 1.72 3.73 -2.28
CA SER A 157 1.06 3.19 -3.47
C SER A 157 2.10 2.64 -4.43
N ALA A 158 1.70 1.72 -5.29
CA ALA A 158 2.52 1.20 -6.37
C ALA A 158 1.67 0.76 -7.56
N MET A 159 2.30 0.61 -8.69
CA MET A 159 1.68 -0.02 -9.87
C MET A 159 2.28 -1.41 -10.05
N SER A 160 1.45 -2.44 -10.01
CA SER A 160 1.84 -3.84 -10.10
C SER A 160 1.24 -4.50 -11.32
N LEU A 161 2.02 -5.31 -12.02
CA LEU A 161 1.52 -6.21 -13.06
C LEU A 161 1.63 -7.65 -12.57
N ALA A 162 0.52 -8.37 -12.56
CA ALA A 162 0.48 -9.75 -12.11
C ALA A 162 -0.20 -10.68 -13.11
N PHE A 163 0.26 -11.91 -13.12
CA PHE A 163 -0.40 -13.04 -13.77
C PHE A 163 -1.05 -13.90 -12.70
N VAL A 164 -2.34 -14.16 -12.86
CA VAL A 164 -3.15 -14.93 -11.91
C VAL A 164 -3.66 -16.19 -12.61
N SER A 165 -3.64 -17.31 -11.89
CA SER A 165 -4.12 -18.59 -12.36
C SER A 165 -4.89 -19.30 -11.25
N HIS A 166 -6.16 -19.61 -11.50
CA HIS A 166 -7.00 -20.43 -10.63
C HIS A 166 -7.18 -21.80 -11.24
N HIS A 167 -6.75 -22.82 -10.54
CA HIS A 167 -6.87 -24.20 -10.96
C HIS A 167 -8.13 -24.84 -10.42
N PHE A 168 -8.77 -25.64 -11.27
CA PHE A 168 -9.97 -26.40 -10.94
C PHE A 168 -9.67 -27.90 -10.86
N ASN A 169 -10.60 -28.64 -10.27
CA ASN A 169 -10.59 -30.08 -10.36
C ASN A 169 -10.65 -30.50 -11.84
N THR A 170 -9.90 -31.50 -12.22
CA THR A 170 -9.75 -31.96 -13.61
C THR A 170 -11.03 -32.57 -14.19
N ASP A 171 -11.98 -32.93 -13.35
CA ASP A 171 -13.29 -33.42 -13.78
C ASP A 171 -14.23 -32.30 -14.23
N TYR A 172 -13.85 -31.04 -13.99
CA TYR A 172 -14.67 -29.86 -14.30
C TYR A 172 -13.87 -28.83 -15.10
N VAL A 173 -14.61 -28.10 -15.92
CA VAL A 173 -14.10 -26.98 -16.71
C VAL A 173 -15.02 -25.77 -16.56
N LEU A 174 -14.43 -24.59 -16.52
CA LEU A 174 -15.21 -23.35 -16.56
C LEU A 174 -15.53 -23.02 -18.02
N ASN A 175 -16.80 -23.02 -18.36
CA ASN A 175 -17.24 -22.75 -19.73
C ASN A 175 -18.38 -21.74 -19.76
N THR A 176 -18.47 -21.00 -20.86
CA THR A 176 -19.56 -20.06 -21.15
C THR A 176 -20.41 -20.61 -22.28
N VAL A 177 -21.68 -20.87 -22.01
CA VAL A 177 -22.68 -21.33 -22.96
C VAL A 177 -23.86 -20.37 -22.88
N ASP A 178 -24.31 -19.87 -24.02
CA ASP A 178 -25.43 -18.92 -24.13
C ASP A 178 -25.26 -17.68 -23.22
N GLY A 179 -24.01 -17.20 -23.08
CA GLY A 179 -23.68 -16.04 -22.27
C GLY A 179 -23.61 -16.31 -20.76
N ILE A 180 -23.88 -17.54 -20.30
CA ILE A 180 -23.79 -17.94 -18.88
C ILE A 180 -22.53 -18.74 -18.65
N THR A 181 -21.71 -18.28 -17.73
CA THR A 181 -20.49 -18.98 -17.30
C THR A 181 -20.81 -19.92 -16.14
N SER A 182 -20.43 -21.18 -16.26
CA SER A 182 -20.65 -22.17 -15.21
C SER A 182 -19.55 -23.23 -15.20
N MET A 183 -19.40 -23.90 -14.04
CA MET A 183 -18.57 -25.09 -13.94
C MET A 183 -19.34 -26.27 -14.53
N GLN A 184 -18.77 -26.87 -15.58
CA GLN A 184 -19.35 -28.00 -16.28
C GLN A 184 -18.49 -29.24 -16.11
N PRO A 185 -19.08 -30.44 -15.99
CA PRO A 185 -18.33 -31.69 -16.07
C PRO A 185 -17.58 -31.77 -17.40
N PHE A 186 -16.33 -32.17 -17.33
CA PHE A 186 -15.56 -32.39 -18.56
C PHE A 186 -16.14 -33.60 -19.32
N LYS A 187 -16.60 -33.34 -20.52
CA LYS A 187 -17.04 -34.42 -21.44
C LYS A 187 -15.93 -34.63 -22.46
N SER A 188 -15.35 -35.83 -22.48
CA SER A 188 -14.42 -36.22 -23.52
C SER A 188 -15.20 -36.43 -24.83
N GLU A 189 -14.72 -35.89 -25.94
CA GLU A 189 -15.25 -36.23 -27.23
C GLU A 189 -14.96 -37.70 -27.54
N GLU A 190 -16.01 -38.43 -27.86
CA GLU A 190 -16.06 -39.83 -28.34
C GLU A 190 -15.06 -40.82 -27.75
N GLY A 191 -15.51 -41.64 -26.81
CA GLY A 191 -14.94 -42.97 -26.53
C GLY A 191 -13.59 -43.06 -25.83
N ASN A 192 -13.00 -41.96 -25.46
CA ASN A 192 -11.74 -41.90 -24.73
C ASN A 192 -12.00 -41.37 -23.31
N ASP A 193 -11.92 -42.22 -22.31
CA ASP A 193 -11.96 -41.85 -20.88
C ASP A 193 -10.77 -41.00 -20.42
N LYS A 194 -10.14 -40.25 -21.33
CA LYS A 194 -8.99 -39.41 -20.99
C LYS A 194 -9.45 -38.14 -20.29
N ARG A 195 -9.06 -38.02 -19.02
CA ARG A 195 -9.27 -36.81 -18.23
C ARG A 195 -8.18 -35.77 -18.51
N PRO A 196 -8.53 -34.49 -18.48
CA PRO A 196 -7.54 -33.41 -18.59
C PRO A 196 -6.55 -33.47 -17.41
N SER A 197 -5.30 -33.22 -17.70
CA SER A 197 -4.26 -33.14 -16.65
C SER A 197 -4.32 -31.83 -15.87
N LYS A 198 -4.92 -30.78 -16.44
CA LYS A 198 -5.14 -29.45 -15.83
C LYS A 198 -6.41 -28.83 -16.38
N SER A 199 -7.15 -28.16 -15.49
CA SER A 199 -8.24 -27.23 -15.80
C SER A 199 -7.99 -25.93 -15.04
N TYR A 200 -8.02 -24.78 -15.68
CA TYR A 200 -7.67 -23.51 -15.02
C TYR A 200 -8.21 -22.29 -15.77
N LEU A 201 -8.49 -21.24 -14.98
CA LEU A 201 -8.74 -19.88 -15.43
C LEU A 201 -7.46 -19.06 -15.26
N SER A 202 -7.06 -18.31 -16.26
CA SER A 202 -5.89 -17.42 -16.17
C SER A 202 -6.19 -16.05 -16.75
N TYR A 203 -5.61 -15.00 -16.13
CA TYR A 203 -5.76 -13.61 -16.56
C TYR A 203 -4.60 -12.76 -16.07
N TRP A 204 -4.46 -11.56 -16.67
CA TRP A 204 -3.52 -10.53 -16.23
C TRP A 204 -4.23 -9.49 -15.40
N VAL A 205 -3.49 -8.92 -14.46
CA VAL A 205 -3.99 -7.89 -13.56
C VAL A 205 -3.01 -6.73 -13.51
N LEU A 206 -3.51 -5.53 -13.76
CA LEU A 206 -2.85 -4.30 -13.34
C LEU A 206 -3.45 -3.87 -12.00
N ARG A 207 -2.64 -3.73 -10.97
CA ARG A 207 -3.10 -3.43 -9.60
C ARG A 207 -2.45 -2.15 -9.08
N VAL A 208 -3.27 -1.32 -8.43
CA VAL A 208 -2.85 -0.10 -7.75
C VAL A 208 -3.37 -0.14 -6.31
N PRO A 209 -2.53 -0.50 -5.33
CA PRO A 209 -2.86 -0.40 -3.92
C PRO A 209 -2.75 1.04 -3.42
N ILE A 210 -3.56 1.40 -2.42
CA ILE A 210 -3.49 2.66 -1.67
C ILE A 210 -3.47 2.27 -0.21
N MET A 211 -2.31 2.36 0.43
CA MET A 211 -2.10 1.76 1.75
C MET A 211 -1.58 2.79 2.75
N ILE A 212 -2.04 2.67 3.98
CA ILE A 212 -1.41 3.32 5.13
C ILE A 212 -0.35 2.36 5.64
N GLU A 213 0.87 2.83 5.70
CA GLU A 213 2.04 2.06 6.13
C GLU A 213 2.61 2.64 7.40
N TRP A 214 2.86 1.77 8.36
CA TRP A 214 3.70 2.03 9.51
C TRP A 214 5.06 1.37 9.30
N SER A 215 6.13 2.11 9.53
CA SER A 215 7.49 1.60 9.43
C SER A 215 8.36 2.06 10.59
N ASN A 216 9.28 1.20 10.99
CA ASN A 216 10.27 1.49 12.01
C ASN A 216 11.55 0.70 11.72
N ARG A 217 12.66 1.09 12.35
CA ARG A 217 13.93 0.38 12.22
C ARG A 217 14.23 -0.43 13.46
N ILE A 218 14.38 -1.74 13.30
CA ILE A 218 14.67 -2.68 14.37
C ILE A 218 15.88 -3.54 13.97
N GLY A 219 16.93 -3.56 14.78
CA GLY A 219 18.13 -4.39 14.54
C GLY A 219 18.94 -3.99 13.30
N GLY A 220 18.72 -2.79 12.74
CA GLY A 220 19.41 -2.32 11.53
C GLY A 220 18.58 -2.44 10.25
N ASP A 221 17.54 -3.24 10.23
CA ASP A 221 16.61 -3.44 9.11
C ASP A 221 15.28 -2.73 9.33
N ASP A 222 14.59 -2.45 8.23
CA ASP A 222 13.28 -1.82 8.25
C ASP A 222 12.20 -2.88 8.52
N VAL A 223 11.36 -2.63 9.53
CA VAL A 223 10.13 -3.38 9.81
C VAL A 223 8.97 -2.51 9.38
N TYR A 224 8.03 -3.06 8.64
CA TYR A 224 6.86 -2.32 8.23
C TYR A 224 5.60 -3.17 8.22
N ALA A 225 4.48 -2.50 8.40
CA ALA A 225 3.14 -3.06 8.26
C ALA A 225 2.28 -2.05 7.49
N ALA A 226 1.57 -2.52 6.49
CA ALA A 226 0.72 -1.69 5.67
C ALA A 226 -0.65 -2.33 5.47
N PHE A 227 -1.68 -1.50 5.37
CA PHE A 227 -3.06 -1.93 5.17
C PHE A 227 -3.82 -0.90 4.35
N GLY A 228 -4.67 -1.39 3.44
CA GLY A 228 -5.51 -0.51 2.65
C GLY A 228 -6.20 -1.19 1.48
N PRO A 229 -7.03 -0.46 0.73
CA PRO A 229 -7.67 -0.94 -0.48
C PRO A 229 -6.68 -1.03 -1.65
N SER A 230 -6.98 -1.92 -2.60
CA SER A 230 -6.34 -1.93 -3.91
C SER A 230 -7.37 -2.04 -5.03
N ILE A 231 -7.11 -1.36 -6.14
CA ILE A 231 -7.93 -1.41 -7.34
C ILE A 231 -7.21 -2.28 -8.36
N GLU A 232 -7.96 -3.16 -9.01
CA GLU A 232 -7.46 -4.05 -10.07
C GLU A 232 -8.16 -3.78 -11.38
N ILE A 233 -7.39 -3.79 -12.46
CA ILE A 233 -7.90 -3.90 -13.83
C ILE A 233 -7.49 -5.27 -14.34
N ARG A 234 -8.49 -6.08 -14.70
CA ARG A 234 -8.33 -7.47 -15.14
C ARG A 234 -8.51 -7.58 -16.64
N SER A 235 -7.70 -8.38 -17.29
CA SER A 235 -7.68 -8.47 -18.75
C SER A 235 -7.17 -9.83 -19.22
N ASN A 236 -7.49 -10.18 -20.46
CA ASN A 236 -7.00 -11.36 -21.17
C ASN A 236 -7.33 -12.68 -20.44
N GLU A 237 -8.54 -12.76 -19.92
CA GLU A 237 -9.06 -13.98 -19.29
C GLU A 237 -9.16 -15.12 -20.28
N ARG A 238 -8.80 -16.31 -19.82
CA ARG A 238 -8.88 -17.54 -20.62
C ARG A 238 -9.17 -18.73 -19.73
N SER A 239 -10.27 -19.39 -20.01
CA SER A 239 -10.54 -20.72 -19.48
C SER A 239 -9.88 -21.78 -20.38
N ARG A 240 -9.08 -22.66 -19.76
CA ARG A 240 -8.26 -23.62 -20.46
C ARG A 240 -8.23 -24.98 -19.77
N TYR A 241 -8.05 -26.02 -20.57
CA TYR A 241 -7.69 -27.33 -20.06
C TYR A 241 -6.50 -27.92 -20.84
N LYS A 242 -5.84 -28.92 -20.28
CA LYS A 242 -4.73 -29.62 -20.89
C LYS A 242 -5.05 -31.11 -21.04
N LEU A 243 -5.24 -31.57 -22.27
CA LEU A 243 -5.39 -32.98 -22.65
C LEU A 243 -4.34 -33.29 -23.70
N GLY A 244 -3.13 -33.74 -23.24
CA GLY A 244 -1.95 -33.75 -24.08
C GLY A 244 -1.50 -32.34 -24.48
N LYS A 245 -2.23 -31.70 -25.38
CA LYS A 245 -2.06 -30.29 -25.77
C LYS A 245 -2.93 -29.36 -24.93
N ARG A 246 -2.63 -28.06 -25.00
CA ARG A 246 -3.40 -27.02 -24.33
C ARG A 246 -4.57 -26.59 -25.22
N HIS A 247 -5.78 -26.63 -24.67
CA HIS A 247 -6.99 -26.20 -25.33
C HIS A 247 -7.59 -25.01 -24.60
N THR A 248 -8.03 -24.00 -25.34
CA THR A 248 -8.78 -22.85 -24.81
C THR A 248 -10.25 -23.09 -25.06
N LEU A 249 -11.06 -23.13 -23.99
CA LEU A 249 -12.51 -23.29 -24.09
C LEU A 249 -13.18 -21.98 -24.45
N THR A 250 -12.92 -20.95 -23.63
CA THR A 250 -13.50 -19.63 -23.86
C THR A 250 -12.50 -18.55 -23.48
N LYS A 251 -12.61 -17.41 -24.14
CA LYS A 251 -11.86 -16.18 -23.84
C LYS A 251 -12.72 -15.14 -23.12
N ASP A 252 -14.01 -15.40 -22.96
CA ASP A 252 -14.94 -14.59 -22.20
C ASP A 252 -15.61 -15.49 -21.14
N VAL A 253 -15.33 -15.21 -19.89
CA VAL A 253 -15.88 -15.92 -18.71
C VAL A 253 -16.76 -14.99 -17.88
N ASN A 254 -17.30 -13.93 -18.47
CA ASN A 254 -18.05 -12.92 -17.76
C ASN A 254 -17.24 -12.30 -16.59
N MET A 255 -15.94 -12.06 -16.78
CA MET A 255 -15.09 -11.47 -15.76
C MET A 255 -15.47 -10.02 -15.50
N ASN A 256 -15.43 -9.61 -14.23
CA ASN A 256 -15.49 -8.22 -13.87
C ASN A 256 -14.14 -7.55 -14.23
N PRO A 257 -14.12 -6.58 -15.13
CA PRO A 257 -12.88 -5.95 -15.58
C PRO A 257 -12.22 -5.10 -14.47
N ILE A 258 -13.00 -4.63 -13.52
CA ILE A 258 -12.51 -3.83 -12.38
C ILE A 258 -12.81 -4.59 -11.09
N GLY A 259 -11.80 -4.72 -10.26
CA GLY A 259 -11.89 -5.31 -8.93
C GLY A 259 -11.44 -4.34 -7.84
N ILE A 260 -12.06 -4.46 -6.68
CA ILE A 260 -11.65 -3.77 -5.44
C ILE A 260 -11.30 -4.84 -4.42
N ASN A 261 -10.11 -4.72 -3.84
CA ASN A 261 -9.64 -5.64 -2.81
C ASN A 261 -9.25 -4.88 -1.55
N LEU A 262 -9.16 -5.60 -0.46
CA LEU A 262 -8.52 -5.19 0.77
C LEU A 262 -7.21 -5.97 0.92
N GLU A 263 -6.14 -5.26 1.25
CA GLU A 263 -4.81 -5.84 1.31
C GLU A 263 -4.10 -5.46 2.60
N ALA A 264 -3.40 -6.42 3.20
CA ALA A 264 -2.52 -6.23 4.34
C ALA A 264 -1.13 -6.76 4.01
N ARG A 265 -0.09 -6.07 4.47
CA ARG A 265 1.31 -6.45 4.28
C ARG A 265 2.08 -6.29 5.57
N VAL A 266 3.05 -7.16 5.78
CA VAL A 266 4.06 -7.02 6.81
C VAL A 266 5.41 -7.41 6.22
N GLY A 267 6.46 -6.71 6.60
CA GLY A 267 7.78 -7.00 6.06
C GLY A 267 8.92 -6.70 7.03
N TYR A 268 10.04 -7.35 6.75
CA TYR A 268 11.30 -7.19 7.45
C TYR A 268 12.46 -7.20 6.42
N GLY A 269 13.21 -6.10 6.36
CA GLY A 269 14.31 -5.96 5.42
C GLY A 269 13.87 -6.13 3.96
N PHE A 270 14.37 -7.16 3.30
CA PHE A 270 14.06 -7.46 1.89
C PHE A 270 12.83 -8.35 1.69
N PHE A 271 12.31 -8.95 2.76
CA PHE A 271 11.23 -9.94 2.72
C PHE A 271 9.88 -9.32 3.14
N MET A 272 8.81 -9.71 2.46
CA MET A 272 7.44 -9.28 2.74
C MET A 272 6.48 -10.46 2.69
N LEU A 273 5.52 -10.47 3.59
CA LEU A 273 4.30 -11.28 3.52
C LEU A 273 3.11 -10.38 3.24
N TYR A 274 2.15 -10.89 2.48
CA TYR A 274 0.90 -10.18 2.22
C TYR A 274 -0.30 -11.13 2.23
N ALA A 275 -1.44 -10.55 2.56
CA ALA A 275 -2.74 -11.17 2.39
C ALA A 275 -3.68 -10.19 1.69
N ARG A 276 -4.52 -10.68 0.80
CA ARG A 276 -5.48 -9.88 0.05
C ARG A 276 -6.79 -10.63 -0.12
N THR A 277 -7.90 -9.93 0.06
CA THR A 277 -9.24 -10.43 -0.23
C THR A 277 -9.96 -9.53 -1.21
N ALA A 278 -10.64 -10.13 -2.18
CA ALA A 278 -11.45 -9.38 -3.13
C ALA A 278 -12.80 -9.02 -2.50
N LEU A 279 -13.08 -7.73 -2.40
CA LEU A 279 -14.37 -7.20 -1.95
C LEU A 279 -15.44 -7.29 -3.04
N THR A 280 -15.02 -7.20 -4.30
CA THR A 280 -15.90 -7.37 -5.45
C THR A 280 -15.72 -8.76 -6.05
N PRO A 281 -16.79 -9.40 -6.54
CA PRO A 281 -16.70 -10.70 -7.17
C PRO A 281 -15.76 -10.70 -8.39
N LEU A 282 -15.08 -11.82 -8.61
CA LEU A 282 -14.22 -12.04 -9.78
C LEU A 282 -15.00 -12.01 -11.08
N LEU A 283 -16.17 -12.64 -11.09
CA LEU A 283 -17.06 -12.76 -12.23
C LEU A 283 -18.33 -11.94 -12.01
N ARG A 284 -19.04 -11.64 -13.10
CA ARG A 284 -20.33 -10.94 -13.05
C ARG A 284 -21.41 -11.89 -12.54
N THR A 285 -21.86 -11.69 -11.32
CA THR A 285 -22.79 -12.58 -10.58
C THR A 285 -24.11 -12.85 -11.30
N LYS A 286 -24.53 -11.94 -12.19
CA LYS A 286 -25.73 -12.14 -13.02
C LYS A 286 -25.56 -13.30 -14.03
N TYR A 287 -24.34 -13.58 -14.48
CA TYR A 287 -24.03 -14.49 -15.57
C TYR A 287 -23.03 -15.59 -15.18
N ALA A 288 -22.53 -15.58 -13.94
CA ALA A 288 -21.46 -16.45 -13.49
C ALA A 288 -21.54 -16.71 -11.98
N PRO A 289 -20.85 -17.74 -11.46
CA PRO A 289 -20.76 -17.99 -10.03
C PRO A 289 -20.11 -16.81 -9.29
N GLU A 290 -20.55 -16.55 -8.08
CA GLU A 290 -19.98 -15.55 -7.19
C GLU A 290 -18.71 -16.09 -6.55
N TRP A 291 -17.56 -15.58 -6.97
CA TRP A 291 -16.26 -15.94 -6.45
C TRP A 291 -15.47 -14.72 -6.02
N HIS A 292 -14.93 -14.78 -4.83
CA HIS A 292 -14.05 -13.77 -4.24
C HIS A 292 -12.65 -14.37 -4.05
N PRO A 293 -11.66 -13.99 -4.86
CA PRO A 293 -10.27 -14.42 -4.65
C PRO A 293 -9.74 -13.96 -3.30
N PHE A 294 -9.16 -14.90 -2.57
CA PHE A 294 -8.34 -14.65 -1.39
C PHE A 294 -6.92 -15.11 -1.69
N THR A 295 -5.94 -14.28 -1.41
CA THR A 295 -4.53 -14.54 -1.72
C THR A 295 -3.67 -14.35 -0.50
N VAL A 296 -2.76 -15.28 -0.26
CA VAL A 296 -1.65 -15.13 0.69
C VAL A 296 -0.35 -15.36 -0.05
N GLY A 297 0.63 -14.50 0.19
CA GLY A 297 1.87 -14.59 -0.55
C GLY A 297 3.05 -13.91 0.12
N CYS A 298 4.16 -13.97 -0.57
CA CYS A 298 5.40 -13.32 -0.17
C CYS A 298 5.99 -12.51 -1.34
N GLY A 299 6.84 -11.58 -0.99
CA GLY A 299 7.56 -10.76 -1.95
C GLY A 299 8.98 -10.45 -1.52
N PHE A 300 9.79 -10.08 -2.48
CA PHE A 300 11.20 -9.78 -2.28
C PHE A 300 11.53 -8.41 -2.87
N ARG A 301 12.14 -7.57 -2.04
CA ARG A 301 12.67 -6.25 -2.41
C ARG A 301 14.15 -6.40 -2.80
N PHE A 302 14.54 -5.80 -3.89
CA PHE A 302 15.93 -5.75 -4.36
C PHE A 302 16.27 -4.35 -4.86
#